data_8fc9a6937a7d403b7796e24de2fe2d5c
#
_entry.id   8fc9a6937a7d403b7796e24de2fe2d5c
#
_cell.length_a   1.000
_cell.length_b   1.000
_cell.length_c   1.000
_cell.angle_alpha   90.00
_cell.angle_beta   90.00
_cell.angle_gamma   90.00
#
_symmetry.space_group_name_H-M   'P 1'
#
loop_
_entity.id
_entity.type
_entity.pdbx_description
1 polymer ?
#
loop_
_entity_poly.entity_id
_entity_poly.type
_entity_poly.pdbx_seq_one_letter_code
_entity_poly.pdbx_strand_id
1 'polypeptide(L)'
;MAYNQPIDAVKWINRDKLIPNNYNPNFVAPPELELLKISILEDGWTQPIVITDKYEIIDGFHRWTISDDKLLREMTDSEVPVVIAKPKDKASQQMATIRHNRARGTHAVLQMSEIVAGMIKDGVSEKEICTRLKMDREEVVRLSISQGIPKTDVIKNAEWSKAWVPDNQ
;
A
#
# COMPACT_ATOMS: atom_id res chain seq x y z
N MET A 1 14.08 25.62 10.03
CA MET A 1 14.48 24.51 9.16
C MET A 1 13.36 24.28 8.15
N ALA A 2 13.62 24.43 6.88
CA ALA A 2 12.63 24.08 5.85
C ALA A 2 12.57 22.57 5.72
N TYR A 3 11.45 21.96 6.10
CA TYR A 3 11.19 20.54 5.89
C TYR A 3 10.81 20.35 4.41
N ASN A 4 11.71 19.80 3.61
CA ASN A 4 11.41 19.45 2.22
C ASN A 4 10.61 18.14 2.20
N GLN A 5 9.29 18.25 2.33
CA GLN A 5 8.38 17.11 2.33
C GLN A 5 7.74 16.94 0.95
N PRO A 6 7.35 15.72 0.56
CA PRO A 6 6.67 15.50 -0.73
C PRO A 6 5.44 16.39 -0.95
N ILE A 7 4.71 16.71 0.12
CA ILE A 7 3.52 17.56 0.06
C ILE A 7 3.82 19.02 -0.31
N ASP A 8 5.06 19.50 -0.08
CA ASP A 8 5.45 20.86 -0.44
C ASP A 8 5.55 21.08 -1.96
N ALA A 9 5.54 19.98 -2.73
CA ALA A 9 5.72 19.97 -4.18
C ALA A 9 4.58 19.20 -4.89
N VAL A 10 3.33 19.54 -4.58
CA VAL A 10 2.16 19.01 -5.31
C VAL A 10 2.22 19.45 -6.76
N LYS A 11 2.00 18.51 -7.66
CA LYS A 11 1.93 18.74 -9.11
C LYS A 11 0.61 18.20 -9.65
N TRP A 12 0.07 18.89 -10.67
CA TRP A 12 -1.03 18.34 -11.44
C TRP A 12 -0.48 17.58 -12.65
N ILE A 13 -0.90 16.37 -12.83
CA ILE A 13 -0.43 15.46 -13.89
C ILE A 13 -1.64 14.77 -14.50
N ASN A 14 -1.63 14.67 -15.83
CA ASN A 14 -2.68 13.93 -16.53
C ASN A 14 -2.80 12.51 -15.97
N ARG A 15 -4.01 12.14 -15.54
CA ARG A 15 -4.33 10.87 -14.88
C ARG A 15 -3.95 9.64 -15.72
N ASP A 16 -4.00 9.76 -17.04
CA ASP A 16 -3.74 8.64 -17.95
C ASP A 16 -2.24 8.29 -18.03
N LYS A 17 -1.35 9.14 -17.48
CA LYS A 17 0.07 8.84 -17.30
C LYS A 17 0.36 8.02 -16.06
N LEU A 18 -0.58 7.94 -15.11
CA LEU A 18 -0.37 7.21 -13.87
C LEU A 18 -0.53 5.72 -14.09
N ILE A 19 0.36 4.94 -13.50
CA ILE A 19 0.40 3.48 -13.62
C ILE A 19 -0.17 2.89 -12.32
N PRO A 20 -1.33 2.21 -12.38
CA PRO A 20 -1.86 1.52 -11.21
C PRO A 20 -0.93 0.37 -10.82
N ASN A 21 -0.70 0.20 -9.53
CA ASN A 21 -0.02 -1.00 -9.05
C ASN A 21 -0.98 -2.19 -9.02
N ASN A 22 -0.49 -3.38 -9.32
CA ASN A 22 -1.25 -4.64 -9.34
C ASN A 22 -1.34 -5.32 -7.95
N TYR A 23 -0.82 -4.67 -6.90
CA TYR A 23 -0.83 -5.16 -5.52
C TYR A 23 -1.58 -4.23 -4.56
N ASN A 24 -2.52 -3.42 -5.06
CA ASN A 24 -3.32 -2.55 -4.18
C ASN A 24 -4.29 -3.39 -3.35
N PRO A 25 -4.15 -3.42 -2.01
CA PRO A 25 -4.96 -4.28 -1.14
C PRO A 25 -6.35 -3.73 -0.85
N ASN A 26 -6.70 -2.55 -1.37
CA ASN A 26 -7.96 -1.91 -1.02
C ASN A 26 -9.01 -2.17 -2.09
N PHE A 27 -10.06 -2.86 -1.68
CA PHE A 27 -11.33 -2.91 -2.38
C PHE A 27 -12.31 -1.98 -1.65
N VAL A 28 -12.86 -1.01 -2.36
CA VAL A 28 -13.90 -0.11 -1.85
C VAL A 28 -15.20 -0.42 -2.56
N ALA A 29 -16.28 -0.52 -1.81
CA ALA A 29 -17.58 -0.79 -2.38
C ALA A 29 -18.05 0.39 -3.27
N PRO A 30 -18.86 0.13 -4.33
CA PRO A 30 -19.31 1.17 -5.24
C PRO A 30 -19.97 2.39 -4.57
N PRO A 31 -20.78 2.26 -3.51
CA PRO A 31 -21.35 3.42 -2.82
C PRO A 31 -20.31 4.35 -2.20
N GLU A 32 -19.21 3.79 -1.67
CA GLU A 32 -18.13 4.57 -1.05
C GLU A 32 -17.28 5.29 -2.11
N LEU A 33 -17.11 4.67 -3.29
CA LEU A 33 -16.48 5.34 -4.44
C LEU A 33 -17.32 6.53 -4.91
N GLU A 34 -18.65 6.38 -4.93
CA GLU A 34 -19.55 7.47 -5.30
C GLU A 34 -19.51 8.62 -4.28
N LEU A 35 -19.49 8.32 -2.98
CA LEU A 35 -19.29 9.33 -1.93
C LEU A 35 -17.96 10.07 -2.09
N LEU A 36 -16.89 9.35 -2.41
CA LEU A 36 -15.59 9.97 -2.66
C LEU A 36 -15.62 10.89 -3.89
N LYS A 37 -16.34 10.50 -4.96
CA LYS A 37 -16.55 11.33 -6.13
C LYS A 37 -17.32 12.62 -5.77
N ILE A 38 -18.42 12.48 -5.04
CA ILE A 38 -19.23 13.64 -4.58
C ILE A 38 -18.36 14.58 -3.75
N SER A 39 -17.58 14.05 -2.80
CA SER A 39 -16.67 14.86 -1.99
C SER A 39 -15.68 15.67 -2.84
N ILE A 40 -15.11 15.08 -3.88
CA ILE A 40 -14.19 15.83 -4.76
C ILE A 40 -14.93 16.85 -5.62
N LEU A 41 -16.16 16.58 -6.05
CA LEU A 41 -16.96 17.54 -6.82
C LEU A 41 -17.38 18.74 -5.97
N GLU A 42 -17.71 18.53 -4.69
CA GLU A 42 -18.19 19.57 -3.77
C GLU A 42 -17.05 20.32 -3.07
N ASP A 43 -16.06 19.60 -2.56
CA ASP A 43 -14.98 20.13 -1.72
C ASP A 43 -13.67 20.36 -2.48
N GLY A 44 -13.58 19.82 -3.71
CA GLY A 44 -12.34 19.80 -4.48
C GLY A 44 -11.36 18.72 -4.03
N TRP A 45 -10.19 18.70 -4.65
CA TRP A 45 -9.10 17.79 -4.31
C TRP A 45 -8.38 18.25 -3.04
N THR A 46 -8.65 17.59 -1.93
CA THR A 46 -8.05 17.89 -0.61
C THR A 46 -6.80 17.03 -0.31
N GLN A 47 -6.62 15.92 -1.04
CA GLN A 47 -5.49 15.00 -0.83
C GLN A 47 -4.89 14.56 -2.16
N PRO A 48 -3.58 14.75 -2.38
CA PRO A 48 -2.91 14.28 -3.59
C PRO A 48 -2.77 12.76 -3.63
N ILE A 49 -2.60 12.23 -4.84
CA ILE A 49 -2.20 10.84 -5.07
C ILE A 49 -0.70 10.74 -4.85
N VAL A 50 -0.24 9.70 -4.15
CA VAL A 50 1.19 9.45 -3.92
C VAL A 50 1.70 8.52 -5.00
N ILE A 51 2.73 8.97 -5.75
CA ILE A 51 3.32 8.22 -6.85
C ILE A 51 4.84 8.08 -6.70
N THR A 52 5.44 7.17 -7.46
CA THR A 52 6.88 7.14 -7.69
C THR A 52 7.29 8.15 -8.77
N ASP A 53 8.60 8.35 -8.95
CA ASP A 53 9.16 9.09 -10.09
C ASP A 53 8.89 8.43 -11.45
N LYS A 54 8.48 7.15 -11.46
CA LYS A 54 8.03 6.38 -12.64
C LYS A 54 6.52 6.40 -12.84
N TYR A 55 5.80 7.29 -12.14
CA TYR A 55 4.34 7.42 -12.18
C TYR A 55 3.55 6.23 -11.64
N GLU A 56 4.17 5.28 -10.95
CA GLU A 56 3.47 4.18 -10.29
C GLU A 56 2.76 4.66 -9.03
N ILE A 57 1.49 4.31 -8.87
CA ILE A 57 0.67 4.72 -7.72
C ILE A 57 1.10 3.94 -6.48
N ILE A 58 1.48 4.65 -5.42
CA ILE A 58 1.76 4.10 -4.07
C ILE A 58 0.50 4.17 -3.20
N ASP A 59 -0.21 5.31 -3.25
CA ASP A 59 -1.45 5.55 -2.50
C ASP A 59 -2.39 6.46 -3.30
N GLY A 60 -3.70 6.33 -3.04
CA GLY A 60 -4.74 7.10 -3.72
C GLY A 60 -5.34 6.41 -4.94
N PHE A 61 -5.24 5.08 -5.02
CA PHE A 61 -5.80 4.29 -6.13
C PHE A 61 -7.29 4.59 -6.37
N HIS A 62 -8.12 4.69 -5.33
CA HIS A 62 -9.55 5.01 -5.48
C HIS A 62 -9.78 6.41 -6.02
N ARG A 63 -8.99 7.40 -5.59
CA ARG A 63 -9.02 8.76 -6.13
C ARG A 63 -8.65 8.78 -7.62
N TRP A 64 -7.64 8.00 -7.99
CA TRP A 64 -7.29 7.80 -9.40
C TRP A 64 -8.39 7.08 -10.17
N THR A 65 -9.02 6.04 -9.59
CA THR A 65 -10.12 5.30 -10.23
C THR A 65 -11.29 6.22 -10.55
N ILE A 66 -11.79 6.96 -9.55
CA ILE A 66 -12.95 7.85 -9.74
C ILE A 66 -12.62 9.06 -10.61
N SER A 67 -11.37 9.47 -10.72
CA SER A 67 -10.97 10.59 -11.60
C SER A 67 -11.21 10.31 -13.09
N ASP A 68 -11.59 9.07 -13.44
CA ASP A 68 -12.03 8.70 -14.79
C ASP A 68 -13.47 9.17 -15.10
N ASP A 69 -14.24 9.53 -14.09
CA ASP A 69 -15.57 10.08 -14.25
C ASP A 69 -15.55 11.36 -15.12
N LYS A 70 -16.53 11.47 -16.01
CA LYS A 70 -16.61 12.56 -16.97
C LYS A 70 -16.58 13.95 -16.31
N LEU A 71 -17.32 14.13 -15.22
CA LEU A 71 -17.40 15.42 -14.52
C LEU A 71 -16.06 15.79 -13.89
N LEU A 72 -15.35 14.82 -13.30
CA LEU A 72 -14.02 15.05 -12.71
C LEU A 72 -12.96 15.32 -13.78
N ARG A 73 -13.04 14.65 -14.93
CA ARG A 73 -12.16 14.93 -16.07
C ARG A 73 -12.36 16.34 -16.61
N GLU A 74 -13.62 16.78 -16.76
CA GLU A 74 -13.95 18.13 -17.23
C GLU A 74 -13.54 19.21 -16.21
N MET A 75 -13.68 18.92 -14.89
CA MET A 75 -13.33 19.87 -13.84
C MET A 75 -11.84 20.20 -13.77
N THR A 76 -10.98 19.27 -14.16
CA THR A 76 -9.51 19.38 -13.96
C THR A 76 -8.70 19.13 -15.25
N ASP A 77 -9.30 19.20 -16.42
CA ASP A 77 -8.66 18.86 -17.70
C ASP A 77 -7.97 17.48 -17.70
N SER A 78 -8.59 16.51 -17.05
CA SER A 78 -8.06 15.17 -16.83
C SER A 78 -6.77 15.13 -16.00
N GLU A 79 -6.42 16.17 -15.27
CA GLU A 79 -5.30 16.20 -14.36
C GLU A 79 -5.72 15.82 -12.93
N VAL A 80 -4.78 15.22 -12.20
CA VAL A 80 -4.94 14.88 -10.79
C VAL A 80 -3.74 15.40 -9.99
N PRO A 81 -3.95 15.85 -8.74
CA PRO A 81 -2.87 16.30 -7.91
C PRO A 81 -2.05 15.11 -7.42
N VAL A 82 -0.73 15.19 -7.56
CA VAL A 82 0.20 14.14 -7.14
C VAL A 82 1.33 14.70 -6.30
N VAL A 83 1.87 13.84 -5.44
CA VAL A 83 3.17 14.03 -4.77
C VAL A 83 4.08 12.87 -5.12
N ILE A 84 5.36 13.15 -5.31
CA ILE A 84 6.35 12.14 -5.67
C ILE A 84 7.06 11.67 -4.41
N ALA A 85 6.87 10.40 -4.07
CA ALA A 85 7.67 9.69 -3.08
C ALA A 85 8.83 8.96 -3.76
N LYS A 86 9.97 8.85 -3.07
CA LYS A 86 11.17 8.19 -3.59
C LYS A 86 11.52 6.97 -2.73
N PRO A 87 10.81 5.83 -2.87
CA PRO A 87 11.19 4.60 -2.20
C PRO A 87 12.55 4.13 -2.71
N LYS A 88 13.35 3.52 -1.82
CA LYS A 88 14.72 3.07 -2.18
C LYS A 88 14.71 1.92 -3.19
N ASP A 89 13.71 1.06 -3.08
CA ASP A 89 13.55 -0.16 -3.87
C ASP A 89 12.08 -0.59 -3.94
N LYS A 90 11.80 -1.65 -4.69
CA LYS A 90 10.45 -2.21 -4.87
C LYS A 90 9.83 -2.67 -3.53
N ALA A 91 10.61 -3.28 -2.65
CA ALA A 91 10.12 -3.71 -1.34
C ALA A 91 9.71 -2.50 -0.48
N SER A 92 10.51 -1.43 -0.50
CA SER A 92 10.17 -0.17 0.17
C SER A 92 8.89 0.47 -0.37
N GLN A 93 8.67 0.39 -1.68
CA GLN A 93 7.45 0.87 -2.34
C GLN A 93 6.23 0.06 -1.88
N GLN A 94 6.30 -1.28 -1.90
CA GLN A 94 5.23 -2.17 -1.44
C GLN A 94 4.91 -1.92 0.04
N MET A 95 5.94 -1.79 0.88
CA MET A 95 5.77 -1.47 2.30
C MET A 95 5.15 -0.09 2.52
N ALA A 96 5.47 0.91 1.68
CA ALA A 96 4.83 2.22 1.73
C ALA A 96 3.33 2.09 1.44
N THR A 97 2.94 1.37 0.38
CA THR A 97 1.53 1.11 0.05
C THR A 97 0.80 0.46 1.22
N ILE A 98 1.38 -0.57 1.85
CA ILE A 98 0.79 -1.24 3.01
C ILE A 98 0.63 -0.28 4.18
N ARG A 99 1.68 0.50 4.52
CA ARG A 99 1.61 1.45 5.65
C ARG A 99 0.54 2.51 5.45
N HIS A 100 0.45 3.10 4.25
CA HIS A 100 -0.59 4.08 3.93
C HIS A 100 -1.99 3.49 4.07
N ASN A 101 -2.18 2.28 3.58
CA ASN A 101 -3.46 1.61 3.65
C ASN A 101 -3.80 1.18 5.08
N ARG A 102 -2.87 0.53 5.78
CA ARG A 102 -3.09 0.00 7.15
C ARG A 102 -3.36 1.11 8.17
N ALA A 103 -2.78 2.28 7.99
CA ALA A 103 -3.04 3.43 8.85
C ALA A 103 -4.47 3.99 8.75
N ARG A 104 -5.24 3.60 7.73
CA ARG A 104 -6.60 4.10 7.47
C ARG A 104 -7.73 3.18 7.93
N GLY A 105 -7.45 2.00 8.48
CA GLY A 105 -8.47 1.09 9.01
C GLY A 105 -8.43 -0.34 8.48
N THR A 106 -9.57 -1.01 8.49
CA THR A 106 -9.71 -2.44 8.13
C THR A 106 -9.41 -2.73 6.66
N HIS A 107 -8.62 -3.77 6.42
CA HIS A 107 -8.18 -4.17 5.07
C HIS A 107 -8.62 -5.60 4.77
N ALA A 108 -8.82 -5.89 3.48
CA ALA A 108 -9.07 -7.25 3.03
C ALA A 108 -7.84 -8.14 3.31
N VAL A 109 -8.00 -9.11 4.20
CA VAL A 109 -6.94 -10.03 4.65
C VAL A 109 -6.29 -10.78 3.49
N LEU A 110 -7.09 -11.14 2.47
CA LEU A 110 -6.60 -11.86 1.29
C LEU A 110 -5.55 -11.06 0.50
N GLN A 111 -5.81 -9.79 0.23
CA GLN A 111 -4.89 -8.93 -0.53
C GLN A 111 -3.62 -8.62 0.25
N MET A 112 -3.73 -8.46 1.58
CA MET A 112 -2.57 -8.30 2.44
C MET A 112 -1.67 -9.55 2.41
N SER A 113 -2.28 -10.74 2.40
CA SER A 113 -1.53 -12.00 2.32
C SER A 113 -0.78 -12.16 0.99
N GLU A 114 -1.38 -11.74 -0.13
CA GLU A 114 -0.71 -11.76 -1.44
C GLU A 114 0.53 -10.86 -1.46
N ILE A 115 0.44 -9.66 -0.90
CA ILE A 115 1.57 -8.71 -0.85
C ILE A 115 2.69 -9.23 0.06
N VAL A 116 2.35 -9.70 1.26
CA VAL A 116 3.33 -10.26 2.21
C VAL A 116 4.03 -11.48 1.60
N ALA A 117 3.26 -12.38 0.97
CA ALA A 117 3.81 -13.54 0.29
C ALA A 117 4.71 -13.14 -0.89
N GLY A 118 4.32 -12.12 -1.67
CA GLY A 118 5.14 -11.57 -2.74
C GLY A 118 6.48 -11.05 -2.24
N MET A 119 6.48 -10.26 -1.16
CA MET A 119 7.71 -9.76 -0.55
C MET A 119 8.65 -10.88 -0.08
N ILE A 120 8.11 -11.94 0.55
CA ILE A 120 8.90 -13.12 0.96
C ILE A 120 9.53 -13.81 -0.25
N LYS A 121 8.75 -14.01 -1.33
CA LYS A 121 9.25 -14.59 -2.60
C LYS A 121 10.34 -13.72 -3.24
N ASP A 122 10.22 -12.40 -3.15
CA ASP A 122 11.21 -11.43 -3.62
C ASP A 122 12.44 -11.34 -2.68
N GLY A 123 12.52 -12.15 -1.62
CA GLY A 123 13.66 -12.27 -0.72
C GLY A 123 13.67 -11.30 0.46
N VAL A 124 12.59 -10.57 0.70
CA VAL A 124 12.46 -9.71 1.90
C VAL A 124 12.31 -10.60 3.13
N SER A 125 13.14 -10.37 4.16
CA SER A 125 13.09 -11.17 5.37
C SER A 125 11.83 -10.91 6.20
N GLU A 126 11.32 -11.96 6.87
CA GLU A 126 10.20 -11.86 7.81
C GLU A 126 10.47 -10.77 8.87
N LYS A 127 11.68 -10.72 9.42
CA LYS A 127 12.10 -9.72 10.41
C LYS A 127 11.97 -8.28 9.88
N GLU A 128 12.34 -8.05 8.63
CA GLU A 128 12.21 -6.74 7.99
C GLU A 128 10.74 -6.37 7.81
N ILE A 129 9.90 -7.30 7.37
CA ILE A 129 8.47 -7.10 7.24
C ILE A 129 7.84 -6.75 8.59
N CYS A 130 8.12 -7.54 9.64
CA CYS A 130 7.66 -7.27 11.00
C CYS A 130 8.05 -5.88 11.48
N THR A 131 9.32 -5.51 11.32
CA THR A 131 9.84 -4.23 11.79
C THR A 131 9.24 -3.05 11.06
N ARG A 132 9.18 -3.11 9.73
CA ARG A 132 8.80 -1.98 8.87
C ARG A 132 7.29 -1.80 8.74
N LEU A 133 6.50 -2.88 8.88
CA LEU A 133 5.04 -2.85 8.81
C LEU A 133 4.38 -2.91 10.19
N LYS A 134 5.16 -3.04 11.26
CA LYS A 134 4.63 -3.23 12.63
C LYS A 134 3.65 -4.40 12.70
N MET A 135 4.00 -5.49 12.04
CA MET A 135 3.27 -6.75 12.08
C MET A 135 3.91 -7.69 13.09
N ASP A 136 3.08 -8.47 13.79
CA ASP A 136 3.59 -9.57 14.60
C ASP A 136 4.10 -10.69 13.70
N ARG A 137 5.09 -11.41 14.19
CA ARG A 137 5.68 -12.54 13.46
C ARG A 137 4.64 -13.59 13.08
N GLU A 138 3.74 -13.92 14.00
CA GLU A 138 2.66 -14.85 13.74
C GLU A 138 1.71 -14.37 12.63
N GLU A 139 1.46 -13.07 12.57
CA GLU A 139 0.66 -12.45 11.50
C GLU A 139 1.33 -12.63 10.14
N VAL A 140 2.65 -12.32 10.03
CA VAL A 140 3.41 -12.49 8.78
C VAL A 140 3.42 -13.95 8.33
N VAL A 141 3.68 -14.88 9.26
CA VAL A 141 3.68 -16.32 8.98
C VAL A 141 2.29 -16.77 8.49
N ARG A 142 1.23 -16.39 9.18
CA ARG A 142 -0.16 -16.76 8.83
C ARG A 142 -0.54 -16.24 7.45
N LEU A 143 -0.23 -14.98 7.14
CA LEU A 143 -0.50 -14.37 5.83
C LEU A 143 0.27 -15.08 4.71
N SER A 144 1.52 -15.46 4.96
CA SER A 144 2.36 -16.16 3.98
C SER A 144 1.88 -17.58 3.72
N ILE A 145 1.53 -18.33 4.77
CA ILE A 145 1.01 -19.71 4.65
C ILE A 145 -0.32 -19.72 3.89
N SER A 146 -1.20 -18.74 4.11
CA SER A 146 -2.48 -18.66 3.39
C SER A 146 -2.31 -18.51 1.87
N GLN A 147 -1.12 -18.13 1.41
CA GLN A 147 -0.73 -18.04 0.00
C GLN A 147 0.19 -19.20 -0.44
N GLY A 148 0.23 -20.29 0.33
CA GLY A 148 0.96 -21.50 -0.02
C GLY A 148 2.46 -21.45 0.19
N ILE A 149 3.01 -20.45 0.91
CA ILE A 149 4.43 -20.40 1.26
C ILE A 149 4.66 -21.34 2.46
N PRO A 150 5.57 -22.34 2.37
CA PRO A 150 5.89 -23.20 3.49
C PRO A 150 6.40 -22.40 4.70
N LYS A 151 5.98 -22.77 5.91
CA LYS A 151 6.43 -22.14 7.14
C LYS A 151 7.97 -22.07 7.25
N THR A 152 8.65 -23.12 6.79
CA THR A 152 10.10 -23.22 6.74
C THR A 152 10.75 -22.12 5.90
N ASP A 153 10.11 -21.72 4.80
CA ASP A 153 10.64 -20.70 3.89
C ASP A 153 10.44 -19.29 4.44
N VAL A 154 9.41 -19.08 5.25
CA VAL A 154 9.17 -17.81 5.95
C VAL A 154 10.18 -17.62 7.09
N ILE A 155 10.58 -18.72 7.74
CA ILE A 155 11.36 -18.71 8.99
C ILE A 155 12.82 -19.13 8.75
N LYS A 156 13.37 -18.97 7.56
CA LYS A 156 14.72 -19.45 7.19
C LYS A 156 15.88 -19.02 8.11
N ASN A 157 15.69 -18.03 8.99
CA ASN A 157 16.74 -17.55 9.92
C ASN A 157 16.19 -17.17 11.30
N ALA A 158 15.14 -17.83 11.76
CA ALA A 158 14.61 -17.54 13.07
C ALA A 158 15.31 -18.39 14.13
N GLU A 159 16.13 -17.77 14.95
CA GLU A 159 16.46 -18.32 16.27
C GLU A 159 15.14 -18.41 17.06
N TRP A 160 14.65 -19.63 17.25
CA TRP A 160 13.55 -19.89 18.16
C TRP A 160 13.96 -19.40 19.55
N SER A 161 13.27 -18.44 20.10
CA SER A 161 13.42 -18.16 21.52
C SER A 161 13.04 -19.44 22.26
N LYS A 162 13.96 -19.94 23.08
CA LYS A 162 13.83 -21.19 23.87
C LYS A 162 12.74 -21.12 24.96
N ALA A 163 11.72 -20.30 24.78
CA ALA A 163 10.72 -20.00 25.80
C ALA A 163 9.59 -21.02 25.91
N TRP A 164 9.58 -22.07 25.09
CA TRP A 164 8.59 -23.15 25.24
C TRP A 164 9.18 -24.52 24.88
N VAL A 165 9.80 -25.16 25.83
CA VAL A 165 10.04 -26.60 25.85
C VAL A 165 9.04 -27.18 26.85
N PRO A 166 8.10 -28.06 26.44
CA PRO A 166 7.28 -28.78 27.40
C PRO A 166 8.20 -29.66 28.24
N ASP A 167 8.19 -29.51 29.57
CA ASP A 167 8.75 -30.49 30.47
C ASP A 167 8.02 -31.82 30.27
N ASN A 168 8.65 -32.74 29.56
CA ASN A 168 8.25 -34.14 29.59
C ASN A 168 8.64 -34.72 30.96
N GLN A 169 7.64 -34.79 31.85
CA GLN A 169 7.63 -35.79 32.93
C GLN A 169 6.89 -37.02 32.46
#